data_76a2ccb85ed1fb082208a172d679f6d5
#
_entry.id   76a2ccb85ed1fb082208a172d679f6d5
#
_cell.length_a   1.000
_cell.length_b   1.000
_cell.length_c   1.000
_cell.angle_alpha   90.00
_cell.angle_beta   90.00
_cell.angle_gamma   90.00
#
_symmetry.space_group_name_H-M   'P 1'
#
loop_
_entity.id
_entity.type
_entity.pdbx_description
1 polymer ?
#
loop_
_entity_poly.entity_id
_entity_poly.type
_entity_poly.pdbx_seq_one_letter_code
_entity_poly.pdbx_strand_id
1 'polypeptide(L)'
;MRQLKITKSITNRESASLDKYLQEIGREDLITVEEEVELAQRIKQGDQAALEKLTRANLRFVVSVAKQYQNQGLSLPDLINEGNLGLIKAAQKFDETRGFKFISYAVWWIRQSILQALAEQSRIVRLPLNQVGSLNKIGKALSKFEQENERRPSPEELAEQLDVPVEKIADTLKVSGRHISVDAPFVEGEDNSLLDVLTNDDSPMADSGLTQESLSKEVDRALRQLHEREREILKMFFGIGCQEMTLEEIGAKFDLTRERVRQIKEKAIRRLKGQKSRLLKTYLGS
;
A
#
# COMPACT_ATOMS: atom_id res chain seq x y z
N MET A 1 -23.27 -27.30 -2.49
CA MET A 1 -22.34 -26.82 -3.57
C MET A 1 -23.16 -26.14 -4.64
N ARG A 2 -22.94 -24.82 -4.87
CA ARG A 2 -23.61 -24.13 -5.98
C ARG A 2 -22.99 -24.62 -7.30
N GLN A 3 -23.80 -25.25 -8.16
CA GLN A 3 -23.42 -25.57 -9.53
C GLN A 3 -23.02 -24.29 -10.26
N LEU A 4 -21.89 -24.31 -10.95
CA LEU A 4 -21.43 -23.24 -11.81
C LEU A 4 -22.42 -23.09 -12.97
N LYS A 5 -23.30 -22.09 -12.92
CA LYS A 5 -24.06 -21.67 -14.11
C LYS A 5 -23.15 -20.77 -14.95
N ILE A 6 -22.63 -21.31 -16.04
CA ILE A 6 -21.90 -20.53 -17.05
C ILE A 6 -22.95 -19.80 -17.88
N THR A 7 -23.18 -18.53 -17.55
CA THR A 7 -23.98 -17.64 -18.37
C THR A 7 -23.11 -17.09 -19.51
N LYS A 8 -23.66 -17.06 -20.74
CA LYS A 8 -22.96 -16.43 -21.88
C LYS A 8 -22.82 -14.91 -21.59
N SER A 9 -21.69 -14.49 -21.08
CA SER A 9 -21.38 -13.06 -20.91
C SER A 9 -20.57 -12.54 -22.09
N ILE A 10 -20.89 -11.34 -22.54
CA ILE A 10 -20.14 -10.64 -23.59
C ILE A 10 -18.75 -10.33 -23.03
N THR A 11 -17.69 -10.70 -23.80
CA THR A 11 -16.32 -10.36 -23.43
C THR A 11 -16.01 -8.96 -23.94
N ASN A 12 -15.65 -8.05 -23.04
CA ASN A 12 -15.14 -6.75 -23.45
C ASN A 12 -13.74 -6.96 -24.04
N ARG A 13 -13.55 -6.62 -25.32
CA ARG A 13 -12.32 -6.88 -26.09
C ARG A 13 -11.47 -5.62 -26.09
N GLU A 14 -10.78 -5.39 -24.99
CA GLU A 14 -10.00 -4.15 -24.78
C GLU A 14 -8.63 -4.17 -25.50
N SER A 15 -8.16 -5.34 -25.94
CA SER A 15 -6.86 -5.46 -26.59
C SER A 15 -6.88 -6.40 -27.81
N ALA A 16 -6.19 -5.99 -28.88
CA ALA A 16 -6.02 -6.81 -30.09
C ALA A 16 -5.34 -8.17 -29.81
N SER A 17 -4.48 -8.23 -28.79
CA SER A 17 -3.81 -9.47 -28.37
C SER A 17 -4.79 -10.47 -27.75
N LEU A 18 -5.74 -10.00 -26.95
CA LEU A 18 -6.80 -10.84 -26.38
C LEU A 18 -7.71 -11.38 -27.47
N ASP A 19 -8.08 -10.58 -28.46
CA ASP A 19 -8.88 -11.03 -29.59
C ASP A 19 -8.21 -12.14 -30.36
N LYS A 20 -6.91 -12.00 -30.67
CA LYS A 20 -6.14 -13.02 -31.34
C LYS A 20 -6.09 -14.32 -30.53
N TYR A 21 -5.82 -14.22 -29.24
CA TYR A 21 -5.83 -15.36 -28.32
C TYR A 21 -7.19 -16.08 -28.33
N LEU A 22 -8.30 -15.35 -28.22
CA LEU A 22 -9.64 -15.92 -28.24
C LEU A 22 -9.98 -16.60 -29.57
N GLN A 23 -9.48 -16.07 -30.69
CA GLN A 23 -9.62 -16.71 -31.99
C GLN A 23 -8.80 -18.01 -32.09
N GLU A 24 -7.58 -18.03 -31.57
CA GLU A 24 -6.70 -19.20 -31.56
C GLU A 24 -7.30 -20.35 -30.76
N ILE A 25 -7.72 -20.06 -29.50
CA ILE A 25 -8.34 -21.10 -28.66
C ILE A 25 -9.71 -21.58 -29.19
N GLY A 26 -10.38 -20.75 -30.01
CA GLY A 26 -11.65 -21.08 -30.63
C GLY A 26 -11.53 -22.11 -31.75
N ARG A 27 -10.33 -22.28 -32.31
CA ARG A 27 -10.04 -23.25 -33.41
C ARG A 27 -9.73 -24.64 -32.89
N GLU A 28 -9.38 -24.77 -31.62
CA GLU A 28 -9.02 -26.07 -31.02
C GLU A 28 -10.27 -26.93 -30.82
N ASP A 29 -10.18 -28.19 -31.19
CA ASP A 29 -11.26 -29.16 -31.05
C ASP A 29 -11.46 -29.59 -29.59
N LEU A 30 -12.71 -29.95 -29.27
CA LEU A 30 -13.02 -30.47 -27.92
C LEU A 30 -12.60 -31.94 -27.87
N ILE A 31 -12.05 -32.34 -26.72
CA ILE A 31 -11.59 -33.70 -26.45
C ILE A 31 -12.75 -34.55 -25.89
N THR A 32 -12.84 -35.81 -26.31
CA THR A 32 -13.77 -36.82 -25.76
C THR A 32 -13.28 -37.34 -24.41
N VAL A 33 -14.19 -37.95 -23.62
CA VAL A 33 -13.82 -38.51 -22.30
C VAL A 33 -12.79 -39.63 -22.42
N GLU A 34 -12.87 -40.40 -23.49
CA GLU A 34 -11.94 -41.49 -23.77
C GLU A 34 -10.53 -40.97 -24.06
N GLU A 35 -10.44 -39.91 -24.87
CA GLU A 35 -9.18 -39.20 -25.12
C GLU A 35 -8.61 -38.52 -23.88
N GLU A 36 -9.47 -37.97 -22.99
CA GLU A 36 -9.00 -37.40 -21.68
C GLU A 36 -8.26 -38.46 -20.86
N VAL A 37 -8.78 -39.69 -20.80
CA VAL A 37 -8.18 -40.82 -20.07
C VAL A 37 -6.85 -41.22 -20.69
N GLU A 38 -6.81 -41.39 -22.03
CA GLU A 38 -5.58 -41.76 -22.74
C GLU A 38 -4.49 -40.70 -22.56
N LEU A 39 -4.83 -39.41 -22.72
CA LEU A 39 -3.89 -38.30 -22.50
C LEU A 39 -3.40 -38.23 -21.05
N ALA A 40 -4.27 -38.46 -20.07
CA ALA A 40 -3.89 -38.49 -18.68
C ALA A 40 -2.87 -39.61 -18.34
N GLN A 41 -3.05 -40.81 -18.94
CA GLN A 41 -2.08 -41.89 -18.79
C GLN A 41 -0.72 -41.54 -19.39
N ARG A 42 -0.70 -40.92 -20.59
CA ARG A 42 0.54 -40.47 -21.23
C ARG A 42 1.24 -39.35 -20.44
N ILE A 43 0.48 -38.42 -19.83
CA ILE A 43 1.03 -37.37 -18.96
C ILE A 43 1.73 -37.98 -17.74
N LYS A 44 1.17 -39.02 -17.11
CA LYS A 44 1.82 -39.77 -16.02
C LYS A 44 3.16 -40.39 -16.43
N GLN A 45 3.34 -40.71 -17.71
CA GLN A 45 4.59 -41.23 -18.28
C GLN A 45 5.58 -40.12 -18.65
N GLY A 46 5.21 -38.86 -18.47
CA GLY A 46 6.06 -37.70 -18.75
C GLY A 46 5.93 -37.11 -20.16
N ASP A 47 4.89 -37.47 -20.92
CA ASP A 47 4.67 -36.97 -22.27
C ASP A 47 4.18 -35.52 -22.25
N GLN A 48 5.04 -34.61 -22.69
CA GLN A 48 4.74 -33.16 -22.77
C GLN A 48 3.74 -32.82 -23.87
N ALA A 49 3.75 -33.56 -24.99
CA ALA A 49 2.83 -33.33 -26.10
C ALA A 49 1.39 -33.66 -25.68
N ALA A 50 1.20 -34.72 -24.88
CA ALA A 50 -0.10 -35.05 -24.30
C ALA A 50 -0.59 -33.98 -23.32
N LEU A 51 0.31 -33.40 -22.51
CA LEU A 51 0.00 -32.30 -21.60
C LEU A 51 -0.45 -31.04 -22.36
N GLU A 52 0.27 -30.67 -23.42
CA GLU A 52 -0.12 -29.53 -24.26
C GLU A 52 -1.47 -29.76 -24.95
N LYS A 53 -1.74 -30.95 -25.49
CA LYS A 53 -3.01 -31.25 -26.14
C LYS A 53 -4.18 -31.17 -25.16
N LEU A 54 -4.04 -31.72 -23.96
CA LEU A 54 -5.07 -31.66 -22.91
C LEU A 54 -5.33 -30.24 -22.44
N THR A 55 -4.29 -29.45 -22.26
CA THR A 55 -4.41 -28.06 -21.81
C THR A 55 -5.02 -27.15 -22.87
N ARG A 56 -4.59 -27.25 -24.15
CA ARG A 56 -5.12 -26.45 -25.27
C ARG A 56 -6.61 -26.63 -25.46
N ALA A 57 -7.10 -27.85 -25.44
CA ALA A 57 -8.52 -28.15 -25.60
C ALA A 57 -9.41 -27.56 -24.46
N ASN A 58 -8.82 -27.30 -23.29
CA ASN A 58 -9.54 -26.81 -22.13
C ASN A 58 -9.34 -25.28 -21.86
N LEU A 59 -8.56 -24.55 -22.67
CA LEU A 59 -8.33 -23.10 -22.49
C LEU A 59 -9.62 -22.28 -22.53
N ARG A 60 -10.57 -22.66 -23.38
CA ARG A 60 -11.90 -22.00 -23.46
C ARG A 60 -12.64 -22.02 -22.12
N PHE A 61 -12.48 -23.11 -21.37
CA PHE A 61 -13.08 -23.23 -20.05
C PHE A 61 -12.42 -22.27 -19.03
N VAL A 62 -11.10 -22.12 -19.08
CA VAL A 62 -10.38 -21.15 -18.23
C VAL A 62 -10.92 -19.73 -18.43
N VAL A 63 -11.13 -19.32 -19.69
CA VAL A 63 -11.72 -18.00 -20.00
C VAL A 63 -13.09 -17.83 -19.35
N SER A 64 -13.93 -18.87 -19.37
CA SER A 64 -15.26 -18.83 -18.75
C SER A 64 -15.19 -18.63 -17.22
N VAL A 65 -14.19 -19.25 -16.58
CA VAL A 65 -13.96 -19.10 -15.14
C VAL A 65 -13.35 -17.73 -14.82
N ALA A 66 -12.34 -17.28 -15.58
CA ALA A 66 -11.66 -16.00 -15.39
C ALA A 66 -12.62 -14.80 -15.49
N LYS A 67 -13.62 -14.86 -16.39
CA LYS A 67 -14.66 -13.83 -16.51
C LYS A 67 -15.44 -13.57 -15.23
N GLN A 68 -15.58 -14.56 -14.35
CA GLN A 68 -16.31 -14.39 -13.07
C GLN A 68 -15.54 -13.55 -12.07
N TYR A 69 -14.23 -13.35 -12.29
CA TYR A 69 -13.33 -12.60 -11.40
C TYR A 69 -12.88 -11.26 -11.99
N GLN A 70 -13.51 -10.80 -13.08
CA GLN A 70 -13.26 -9.48 -13.64
C GLN A 70 -13.55 -8.36 -12.63
N ASN A 71 -12.93 -7.20 -12.83
CA ASN A 71 -13.11 -5.98 -12.01
C ASN A 71 -12.69 -6.11 -10.54
N GLN A 72 -11.84 -7.08 -10.21
CA GLN A 72 -11.33 -7.27 -8.85
C GLN A 72 -9.89 -6.77 -8.65
N GLY A 73 -9.32 -6.08 -9.66
CA GLY A 73 -8.00 -5.44 -9.57
C GLY A 73 -6.95 -6.06 -10.50
N LEU A 74 -7.29 -7.10 -11.28
CA LEU A 74 -6.45 -7.63 -12.34
C LEU A 74 -7.18 -7.55 -13.69
N SER A 75 -6.41 -7.39 -14.77
CA SER A 75 -6.94 -7.42 -16.14
C SER A 75 -7.42 -8.82 -16.53
N LEU A 76 -8.34 -8.91 -17.48
CA LEU A 76 -8.83 -10.20 -17.96
C LEU A 76 -7.71 -11.09 -18.55
N PRO A 77 -6.76 -10.56 -19.36
CA PRO A 77 -5.61 -11.35 -19.81
C PRO A 77 -4.78 -11.93 -18.68
N ASP A 78 -4.51 -11.18 -17.62
CA ASP A 78 -3.75 -11.66 -16.47
C ASP A 78 -4.48 -12.76 -15.73
N LEU A 79 -5.80 -12.61 -15.52
CA LEU A 79 -6.65 -13.64 -14.91
C LEU A 79 -6.67 -14.94 -15.72
N ILE A 80 -6.68 -14.84 -17.06
CA ILE A 80 -6.62 -15.99 -17.96
C ILE A 80 -5.25 -16.67 -17.83
N ASN A 81 -4.15 -15.92 -17.84
CA ASN A 81 -2.80 -16.48 -17.72
C ASN A 81 -2.61 -17.22 -16.39
N GLU A 82 -3.04 -16.63 -15.29
CA GLU A 82 -2.98 -17.28 -13.97
C GLU A 82 -3.91 -18.51 -13.91
N GLY A 83 -5.08 -18.42 -14.54
CA GLY A 83 -5.98 -19.57 -14.69
C GLY A 83 -5.36 -20.71 -15.52
N ASN A 84 -4.63 -20.38 -16.58
CA ASN A 84 -3.91 -21.36 -17.41
C ASN A 84 -2.79 -22.06 -16.61
N LEU A 85 -2.07 -21.34 -15.74
CA LEU A 85 -1.11 -21.97 -14.81
C LEU A 85 -1.80 -22.96 -13.86
N GLY A 86 -3.00 -22.59 -13.38
CA GLY A 86 -3.83 -23.49 -12.59
C GLY A 86 -4.25 -24.74 -13.37
N LEU A 87 -4.64 -24.59 -14.64
CA LEU A 87 -5.01 -25.69 -15.52
C LEU A 87 -3.85 -26.66 -15.77
N ILE A 88 -2.64 -26.16 -16.01
CA ILE A 88 -1.42 -26.97 -16.20
C ILE A 88 -1.13 -27.79 -14.92
N LYS A 89 -1.20 -27.15 -13.75
CA LYS A 89 -1.03 -27.86 -12.46
C LYS A 89 -2.09 -28.94 -12.27
N ALA A 90 -3.32 -28.68 -12.68
CA ALA A 90 -4.40 -29.65 -12.62
C ALA A 90 -4.13 -30.85 -13.54
N ALA A 91 -3.68 -30.62 -14.79
CA ALA A 91 -3.36 -31.66 -15.76
C ALA A 91 -2.25 -32.60 -15.28
N GLN A 92 -1.21 -32.05 -14.60
CA GLN A 92 -0.13 -32.86 -14.02
C GLN A 92 -0.55 -33.74 -12.83
N LYS A 93 -1.60 -33.31 -12.10
CA LYS A 93 -2.06 -34.00 -10.87
C LYS A 93 -3.37 -34.76 -11.07
N PHE A 94 -3.91 -34.79 -12.29
CA PHE A 94 -5.17 -35.44 -12.56
C PHE A 94 -5.03 -36.97 -12.48
N ASP A 95 -6.04 -37.61 -11.89
CA ASP A 95 -6.11 -39.05 -11.75
C ASP A 95 -7.38 -39.58 -12.42
N GLU A 96 -7.19 -40.22 -13.57
CA GLU A 96 -8.24 -40.79 -14.43
C GLU A 96 -8.96 -41.98 -13.79
N THR A 97 -8.35 -42.67 -12.82
CA THR A 97 -8.92 -43.85 -12.18
C THR A 97 -10.16 -43.53 -11.34
N ARG A 98 -10.37 -42.28 -10.98
CA ARG A 98 -11.50 -41.80 -10.17
C ARG A 98 -12.82 -41.64 -10.94
N GLY A 99 -12.82 -41.81 -12.26
CA GLY A 99 -14.02 -41.74 -13.08
C GLY A 99 -14.68 -40.36 -13.22
N PHE A 100 -14.02 -39.28 -12.84
CA PHE A 100 -14.53 -37.92 -13.00
C PHE A 100 -13.93 -37.25 -14.24
N LYS A 101 -14.71 -36.35 -14.89
CA LYS A 101 -14.19 -35.52 -15.98
C LYS A 101 -13.08 -34.60 -15.52
N PHE A 102 -12.07 -34.40 -16.35
CA PHE A 102 -10.94 -33.51 -16.08
C PHE A 102 -11.38 -32.10 -15.65
N ILE A 103 -12.37 -31.54 -16.37
CA ILE A 103 -12.90 -30.19 -16.07
C ILE A 103 -13.39 -30.05 -14.61
N SER A 104 -14.05 -31.10 -14.08
CA SER A 104 -14.58 -31.06 -12.69
C SER A 104 -13.48 -30.97 -11.63
N TYR A 105 -12.31 -31.54 -11.93
CA TYR A 105 -11.12 -31.42 -11.10
C TYR A 105 -10.36 -30.11 -11.35
N ALA A 106 -10.15 -29.74 -12.61
CA ALA A 106 -9.39 -28.57 -13.02
C ALA A 106 -10.00 -27.25 -12.51
N VAL A 107 -11.30 -27.15 -12.39
CA VAL A 107 -12.01 -25.96 -11.88
C VAL A 107 -11.48 -25.48 -10.53
N TRP A 108 -11.12 -26.41 -9.64
CA TRP A 108 -10.60 -26.07 -8.32
C TRP A 108 -9.21 -25.45 -8.38
N TRP A 109 -8.34 -26.00 -9.24
CA TRP A 109 -7.00 -25.50 -9.45
C TRP A 109 -7.00 -24.14 -10.16
N ILE A 110 -7.85 -23.98 -11.18
CA ILE A 110 -8.02 -22.71 -11.89
C ILE A 110 -8.48 -21.62 -10.93
N ARG A 111 -9.52 -21.88 -10.12
CA ARG A 111 -9.98 -20.94 -9.11
C ARG A 111 -8.92 -20.60 -8.08
N GLN A 112 -8.25 -21.62 -7.58
CA GLN A 112 -7.21 -21.43 -6.57
C GLN A 112 -6.09 -20.54 -7.09
N SER A 113 -5.63 -20.77 -8.33
CA SER A 113 -4.58 -19.96 -8.96
C SER A 113 -5.05 -18.52 -9.17
N ILE A 114 -6.26 -18.29 -9.70
CA ILE A 114 -6.83 -16.96 -9.89
C ILE A 114 -7.00 -16.22 -8.55
N LEU A 115 -7.55 -16.86 -7.53
CA LEU A 115 -7.72 -16.23 -6.21
C LEU A 115 -6.40 -15.91 -5.53
N GLN A 116 -5.39 -16.77 -5.70
CA GLN A 116 -4.05 -16.51 -5.22
C GLN A 116 -3.43 -15.30 -5.92
N ALA A 117 -3.52 -15.24 -7.26
CA ALA A 117 -3.03 -14.09 -8.03
C ALA A 117 -3.74 -12.79 -7.66
N LEU A 118 -5.06 -12.82 -7.48
CA LEU A 118 -5.82 -11.66 -6.99
C LEU A 118 -5.35 -11.21 -5.60
N ALA A 119 -5.08 -12.13 -4.69
CA ALA A 119 -4.61 -11.77 -3.36
C ALA A 119 -3.19 -11.19 -3.36
N GLU A 120 -2.34 -11.64 -4.30
CA GLU A 120 -0.92 -11.25 -4.35
C GLU A 120 -0.64 -10.05 -5.24
N GLN A 121 -1.39 -9.86 -6.32
CA GLN A 121 -1.04 -8.92 -7.40
C GLN A 121 -2.09 -7.81 -7.60
N SER A 122 -3.30 -7.90 -7.03
CA SER A 122 -4.37 -6.92 -7.29
C SER A 122 -4.15 -5.56 -6.61
N ARG A 123 -3.19 -5.46 -5.70
CA ARG A 123 -2.89 -4.24 -4.94
C ARG A 123 -1.50 -3.71 -5.28
N ILE A 124 -1.35 -2.39 -5.38
CA ILE A 124 -0.04 -1.73 -5.58
C ILE A 124 0.90 -2.07 -4.41
N VAL A 125 0.41 -1.98 -3.17
CA VAL A 125 1.12 -2.46 -1.99
C VAL A 125 0.61 -3.86 -1.66
N ARG A 126 1.47 -4.86 -1.84
CA ARG A 126 1.14 -6.27 -1.57
C ARG A 126 0.82 -6.50 -0.09
N LEU A 127 -0.26 -7.21 0.17
CA LEU A 127 -0.62 -7.69 1.51
C LEU A 127 -0.33 -9.20 1.66
N PRO A 128 0.10 -9.66 2.85
CA PRO A 128 0.20 -11.08 3.14
C PRO A 128 -1.16 -11.78 3.00
N LEU A 129 -1.16 -13.04 2.53
CA LEU A 129 -2.38 -13.84 2.32
C LEU A 129 -3.27 -13.93 3.58
N ASN A 130 -2.64 -14.00 4.75
CA ASN A 130 -3.37 -14.04 6.03
C ASN A 130 -4.19 -12.76 6.27
N GLN A 131 -3.64 -11.59 5.92
CA GLN A 131 -4.36 -10.32 6.04
C GLN A 131 -5.49 -10.22 5.02
N VAL A 132 -5.25 -10.64 3.77
CA VAL A 132 -6.30 -10.70 2.74
C VAL A 132 -7.43 -11.63 3.19
N GLY A 133 -7.10 -12.79 3.78
CA GLY A 133 -8.08 -13.70 4.36
C GLY A 133 -8.90 -13.06 5.49
N SER A 134 -8.26 -12.29 6.37
CA SER A 134 -8.93 -11.55 7.45
C SER A 134 -9.84 -10.46 6.90
N LEU A 135 -9.37 -9.66 5.92
CA LEU A 135 -10.17 -8.65 5.22
C LEU A 135 -11.44 -9.24 4.58
N ASN A 136 -11.31 -10.39 3.92
CA ASN A 136 -12.44 -11.08 3.30
C ASN A 136 -13.45 -11.58 4.35
N LYS A 137 -13.00 -12.05 5.51
CA LYS A 137 -13.88 -12.46 6.61
C LYS A 137 -14.62 -11.27 7.20
N ILE A 138 -13.90 -10.17 7.46
CA ILE A 138 -14.48 -8.92 7.97
C ILE A 138 -15.48 -8.34 6.96
N GLY A 139 -15.16 -8.30 5.67
CA GLY A 139 -16.06 -7.82 4.63
C GLY A 139 -17.37 -8.64 4.54
N LYS A 140 -17.29 -9.97 4.67
CA LYS A 140 -18.48 -10.83 4.72
C LYS A 140 -19.33 -10.59 5.97
N ALA A 141 -18.70 -10.44 7.14
CA ALA A 141 -19.39 -10.15 8.39
C ALA A 141 -20.08 -8.79 8.33
N LEU A 142 -19.39 -7.77 7.80
CA LEU A 142 -19.89 -6.42 7.59
C LEU A 142 -21.14 -6.43 6.69
N SER A 143 -21.07 -7.07 5.51
CA SER A 143 -22.20 -7.16 4.60
C SER A 143 -23.39 -7.92 5.21
N LYS A 144 -23.14 -8.96 5.99
CA LYS A 144 -24.18 -9.70 6.68
C LYS A 144 -24.85 -8.85 7.75
N PHE A 145 -24.06 -8.13 8.56
CA PHE A 145 -24.58 -7.27 9.61
C PHE A 145 -25.39 -6.09 9.05
N GLU A 146 -24.90 -5.46 7.96
CA GLU A 146 -25.63 -4.39 7.27
C GLU A 146 -26.99 -4.89 6.72
N GLN A 147 -27.02 -6.12 6.22
CA GLN A 147 -28.26 -6.72 5.72
C GLN A 147 -29.28 -7.03 6.85
N GLU A 148 -28.80 -7.40 8.03
CA GLU A 148 -29.64 -7.77 9.18
C GLU A 148 -30.09 -6.54 9.99
N ASN A 149 -29.25 -5.51 10.12
CA ASN A 149 -29.45 -4.36 11.02
C ASN A 149 -29.62 -3.01 10.33
N GLU A 150 -29.53 -2.94 8.99
CA GLU A 150 -29.65 -1.72 8.17
C GLU A 150 -28.68 -0.59 8.56
N ARG A 151 -27.62 -0.91 9.32
CA ARG A 151 -26.57 0.02 9.75
C ARG A 151 -25.19 -0.64 9.69
N ARG A 152 -24.15 0.16 9.68
CA ARG A 152 -22.77 -0.35 9.79
C ARG A 152 -22.46 -0.80 11.22
N PRO A 153 -21.78 -1.96 11.38
CA PRO A 153 -21.32 -2.42 12.67
C PRO A 153 -20.16 -1.58 13.22
N SER A 154 -20.07 -1.47 14.54
CA SER A 154 -18.88 -0.93 15.20
C SER A 154 -17.73 -1.96 15.15
N PRO A 155 -16.45 -1.55 15.32
CA PRO A 155 -15.34 -2.49 15.43
C PRO A 155 -15.50 -3.50 16.56
N GLU A 156 -16.16 -3.12 17.64
CA GLU A 156 -16.45 -3.96 18.81
C GLU A 156 -17.46 -5.06 18.48
N GLU A 157 -18.55 -4.72 17.78
CA GLU A 157 -19.57 -5.68 17.32
C GLU A 157 -18.99 -6.70 16.32
N LEU A 158 -18.09 -6.24 15.41
CA LEU A 158 -17.36 -7.13 14.52
C LEU A 158 -16.40 -8.06 15.28
N ALA A 159 -15.78 -7.56 16.36
CA ALA A 159 -14.88 -8.34 17.20
C ALA A 159 -15.63 -9.47 17.90
N GLU A 160 -16.80 -9.17 18.45
CA GLU A 160 -17.67 -10.15 19.09
C GLU A 160 -18.19 -11.20 18.09
N GLN A 161 -18.62 -10.76 16.89
CA GLN A 161 -19.13 -11.68 15.86
C GLN A 161 -18.07 -12.61 15.28
N LEU A 162 -16.82 -12.16 15.18
CA LEU A 162 -15.71 -12.91 14.56
C LEU A 162 -14.82 -13.62 15.60
N ASP A 163 -15.04 -13.40 16.89
CA ASP A 163 -14.21 -13.89 18.01
C ASP A 163 -12.72 -13.49 17.82
N VAL A 164 -12.49 -12.19 17.55
CA VAL A 164 -11.17 -11.63 17.29
C VAL A 164 -10.97 -10.35 18.12
N PRO A 165 -9.77 -10.08 18.65
CA PRO A 165 -9.51 -8.83 19.39
C PRO A 165 -9.85 -7.58 18.59
N VAL A 166 -10.46 -6.56 19.23
CA VAL A 166 -10.88 -5.29 18.61
C VAL A 166 -9.72 -4.58 17.92
N GLU A 167 -8.53 -4.57 18.55
CA GLU A 167 -7.32 -3.95 18.00
C GLU A 167 -6.97 -4.52 16.64
N LYS A 168 -7.03 -5.85 16.49
CA LYS A 168 -6.72 -6.53 15.22
C LYS A 168 -7.72 -6.18 14.11
N ILE A 169 -8.99 -5.99 14.45
CA ILE A 169 -10.01 -5.53 13.48
C ILE A 169 -9.74 -4.09 13.08
N ALA A 170 -9.48 -3.20 14.05
CA ALA A 170 -9.18 -1.81 13.77
C ALA A 170 -7.95 -1.67 12.86
N ASP A 171 -6.88 -2.41 13.11
CA ASP A 171 -5.67 -2.39 12.27
C ASP A 171 -5.94 -2.98 10.87
N THR A 172 -6.72 -4.04 10.78
CA THR A 172 -7.10 -4.63 9.48
C THR A 172 -7.96 -3.66 8.67
N LEU A 173 -8.88 -2.93 9.31
CA LEU A 173 -9.71 -1.92 8.64
C LEU A 173 -8.89 -0.73 8.15
N LYS A 174 -7.87 -0.25 8.88
CA LYS A 174 -6.95 0.82 8.42
C LYS A 174 -6.26 0.44 7.11
N VAL A 175 -5.89 -0.83 6.95
CA VAL A 175 -5.20 -1.35 5.76
C VAL A 175 -6.17 -1.74 4.63
N SER A 176 -7.48 -1.73 4.88
CA SER A 176 -8.50 -2.17 3.90
C SER A 176 -8.60 -1.26 2.68
N GLY A 177 -8.26 0.04 2.81
CA GLY A 177 -8.37 1.04 1.75
C GLY A 177 -7.64 0.62 0.46
N ARG A 178 -8.23 0.95 -0.69
CA ARG A 178 -7.56 0.87 -1.99
C ARG A 178 -6.86 2.18 -2.29
N HIS A 179 -5.78 2.11 -3.04
CA HIS A 179 -5.07 3.29 -3.53
C HIS A 179 -5.93 4.04 -4.54
N ILE A 180 -5.86 5.36 -4.48
CA ILE A 180 -6.50 6.27 -5.43
C ILE A 180 -5.38 6.93 -6.22
N SER A 181 -5.55 7.11 -7.54
CA SER A 181 -4.60 7.85 -8.35
C SER A 181 -4.63 9.33 -7.97
N VAL A 182 -3.46 9.91 -7.75
CA VAL A 182 -3.32 11.34 -7.44
C VAL A 182 -3.58 12.20 -8.68
N ASP A 183 -3.31 11.65 -9.86
CA ASP A 183 -3.51 12.32 -11.16
C ASP A 183 -4.92 12.14 -11.72
N ALA A 184 -5.76 11.32 -11.07
CA ALA A 184 -7.12 11.11 -11.55
C ALA A 184 -7.96 12.39 -11.35
N PRO A 185 -8.71 12.84 -12.37
CA PRO A 185 -9.63 13.97 -12.24
C PRO A 185 -10.76 13.63 -11.25
N PHE A 186 -11.26 14.64 -10.52
CA PHE A 186 -12.39 14.45 -9.61
C PHE A 186 -13.70 14.16 -10.35
N VAL A 187 -13.87 14.77 -11.50
CA VAL A 187 -15.03 14.59 -12.40
C VAL A 187 -14.52 14.35 -13.81
N GLU A 188 -15.11 13.39 -14.52
CA GLU A 188 -14.76 13.15 -15.92
C GLU A 188 -14.96 14.42 -16.76
N GLY A 189 -13.87 14.90 -17.39
CA GLY A 189 -13.87 16.09 -18.22
C GLY A 189 -13.38 17.37 -17.54
N GLU A 190 -12.97 17.32 -16.26
CA GLU A 190 -12.26 18.40 -15.59
C GLU A 190 -10.76 18.13 -15.52
N ASP A 191 -9.95 19.20 -15.60
CA ASP A 191 -8.50 19.10 -15.49
C ASP A 191 -7.99 19.07 -14.04
N ASN A 192 -8.86 19.28 -13.05
CA ASN A 192 -8.51 19.34 -11.64
C ASN A 192 -8.27 17.92 -11.08
N SER A 193 -7.06 17.68 -10.60
CA SER A 193 -6.63 16.42 -9.98
C SER A 193 -6.48 16.54 -8.47
N LEU A 194 -6.37 15.40 -7.77
CA LEU A 194 -6.07 15.38 -6.34
C LEU A 194 -4.70 16.04 -6.05
N LEU A 195 -3.77 15.95 -6.99
CA LEU A 195 -2.44 16.57 -6.89
C LEU A 195 -2.52 18.10 -6.73
N ASP A 196 -3.47 18.76 -7.41
CA ASP A 196 -3.62 20.21 -7.36
C ASP A 196 -4.16 20.71 -6.00
N VAL A 197 -4.80 19.84 -5.24
CA VAL A 197 -5.37 20.16 -3.92
C VAL A 197 -4.38 19.84 -2.78
N LEU A 198 -3.44 18.93 -3.00
CA LEU A 198 -2.45 18.56 -1.99
C LEU A 198 -1.45 19.71 -1.78
N THR A 199 -1.40 20.23 -0.56
CA THR A 199 -0.41 21.23 -0.15
C THR A 199 0.93 20.58 0.16
N ASN A 200 2.02 21.23 -0.25
CA ASN A 200 3.37 20.81 0.15
C ASN A 200 3.74 21.51 1.44
N ASP A 201 3.65 20.81 2.58
CA ASP A 201 3.97 21.35 3.90
C ASP A 201 5.48 21.59 4.10
N ASP A 202 6.34 20.97 3.28
CA ASP A 202 7.80 21.17 3.33
C ASP A 202 8.25 22.44 2.61
N SER A 203 7.36 23.11 1.88
CA SER A 203 7.71 24.38 1.22
C SER A 203 7.78 25.50 2.24
N PRO A 204 8.91 26.23 2.32
CA PRO A 204 9.02 27.36 3.23
C PRO A 204 7.96 28.43 2.87
N MET A 205 7.22 28.91 3.87
CA MET A 205 6.26 29.99 3.68
C MET A 205 6.96 31.24 3.14
N ALA A 206 6.28 32.04 2.34
CA ALA A 206 6.85 33.22 1.68
C ALA A 206 7.41 34.25 2.69
N ASP A 207 6.89 34.26 3.90
CA ASP A 207 7.29 35.16 5.00
C ASP A 207 8.34 34.57 5.96
N SER A 208 8.72 33.29 5.79
CA SER A 208 9.66 32.59 6.67
C SER A 208 11.04 33.31 6.72
N GLY A 209 11.53 33.77 5.57
CA GLY A 209 12.78 34.50 5.48
C GLY A 209 12.72 35.85 6.22
N LEU A 210 11.62 36.57 6.10
CA LEU A 210 11.41 37.83 6.79
C LEU A 210 11.31 37.64 8.31
N THR A 211 10.60 36.59 8.73
CA THR A 211 10.46 36.23 10.15
C THR A 211 11.81 35.85 10.76
N GLN A 212 12.64 35.08 10.03
CA GLN A 212 13.97 34.68 10.48
C GLN A 212 14.93 35.93 10.58
N GLU A 213 14.88 36.84 9.61
CA GLU A 213 15.66 38.08 9.64
C GLU A 213 15.23 38.98 10.80
N SER A 214 13.92 39.10 11.05
CA SER A 214 13.38 39.86 12.17
C SER A 214 13.82 39.26 13.51
N LEU A 215 13.74 37.92 13.66
CA LEU A 215 14.23 37.23 14.85
C LEU A 215 15.72 37.47 15.07
N SER A 216 16.55 37.38 14.03
CA SER A 216 17.99 37.64 14.11
C SER A 216 18.28 39.07 14.61
N LYS A 217 17.57 40.08 14.09
CA LYS A 217 17.69 41.47 14.53
C LYS A 217 17.28 41.66 15.99
N GLU A 218 16.21 41.02 16.45
CA GLU A 218 15.77 41.09 17.85
C GLU A 218 16.73 40.35 18.79
N VAL A 219 17.30 39.22 18.38
CA VAL A 219 18.35 38.52 19.14
C VAL A 219 19.59 39.42 19.29
N ASP A 220 20.06 40.03 18.21
CA ASP A 220 21.19 40.96 18.27
C ASP A 220 20.91 42.18 19.16
N ARG A 221 19.69 42.74 19.14
CA ARG A 221 19.28 43.83 20.05
C ARG A 221 19.28 43.39 21.51
N ALA A 222 18.83 42.18 21.80
CA ALA A 222 18.86 41.61 23.14
C ALA A 222 20.30 41.42 23.64
N LEU A 223 21.17 40.87 22.78
CA LEU A 223 22.58 40.66 23.10
C LEU A 223 23.38 41.93 23.34
N ARG A 224 23.03 43.08 22.68
CA ARG A 224 23.67 44.40 22.89
C ARG A 224 23.45 44.97 24.29
N GLN A 225 22.46 44.44 25.05
CA GLN A 225 22.22 44.87 26.44
C GLN A 225 23.12 44.21 27.47
N LEU A 226 23.84 43.15 27.06
CA LEU A 226 24.80 42.47 27.90
C LEU A 226 26.17 43.12 27.85
N HIS A 227 27.01 42.86 28.88
CA HIS A 227 28.41 43.25 28.84
C HIS A 227 29.13 42.57 27.69
N GLU A 228 30.12 43.17 27.12
CA GLU A 228 30.83 42.71 25.94
C GLU A 228 31.33 41.27 26.08
N ARG A 229 31.95 40.93 27.21
CA ARG A 229 32.40 39.55 27.49
C ARG A 229 31.26 38.57 27.61
N GLU A 230 30.15 38.92 28.24
CA GLU A 230 28.95 38.05 28.35
C GLU A 230 28.33 37.81 26.97
N ARG A 231 28.28 38.85 26.11
CA ARG A 231 27.75 38.75 24.74
C ARG A 231 28.61 37.87 23.86
N GLU A 232 29.93 37.99 23.89
CA GLU A 232 30.82 37.18 23.07
C GLU A 232 30.79 35.70 23.48
N ILE A 233 30.80 35.41 24.78
CA ILE A 233 30.66 34.02 25.28
C ILE A 233 29.35 33.40 24.81
N LEU A 234 28.23 34.12 24.84
CA LEU A 234 26.95 33.61 24.34
C LEU A 234 26.95 33.41 22.81
N LYS A 235 27.54 34.37 22.06
CA LYS A 235 27.65 34.25 20.60
C LYS A 235 28.42 33.00 20.21
N MET A 236 29.57 32.73 20.84
CA MET A 236 30.41 31.56 20.55
C MET A 236 29.75 30.26 21.02
N PHE A 237 29.06 30.27 22.16
CA PHE A 237 28.42 29.08 22.69
C PHE A 237 27.22 28.65 21.86
N PHE A 238 26.41 29.57 21.32
CA PHE A 238 25.23 29.31 20.51
C PHE A 238 25.48 29.40 18.99
N GLY A 239 26.71 29.67 18.57
CA GLY A 239 27.03 29.80 17.15
C GLY A 239 26.37 31.00 16.45
N ILE A 240 26.08 32.12 17.19
CA ILE A 240 25.40 33.30 16.62
C ILE A 240 26.39 34.15 15.83
N GLY A 241 26.40 33.98 14.51
CA GLY A 241 27.32 34.64 13.58
C GLY A 241 28.75 34.08 13.59
N CYS A 242 28.99 32.97 14.28
CA CYS A 242 30.28 32.28 14.33
C CYS A 242 30.02 30.77 14.50
N GLN A 243 31.07 29.95 14.38
CA GLN A 243 30.97 28.53 14.66
C GLN A 243 30.72 28.27 16.15
N GLU A 244 29.85 27.34 16.48
CA GLU A 244 29.57 26.89 17.85
C GLU A 244 30.85 26.30 18.49
N MET A 245 31.14 26.76 19.74
CA MET A 245 32.32 26.35 20.50
C MET A 245 31.92 25.71 21.82
N THR A 246 32.72 24.77 22.29
CA THR A 246 32.56 24.15 23.61
C THR A 246 32.96 25.11 24.74
N LEU A 247 32.46 24.85 25.97
CA LEU A 247 32.83 25.69 27.14
C LEU A 247 34.34 25.65 27.42
N GLU A 248 35.06 24.63 27.04
CA GLU A 248 36.51 24.45 27.19
C GLU A 248 37.28 25.31 26.19
N GLU A 249 36.87 25.29 24.92
CA GLU A 249 37.46 26.14 23.86
C GLU A 249 37.22 27.63 24.12
N ILE A 250 36.02 27.98 24.57
CA ILE A 250 35.71 29.37 24.98
C ILE A 250 36.58 29.76 26.19
N GLY A 251 36.75 28.85 27.16
CA GLY A 251 37.65 29.05 28.31
C GLY A 251 39.09 29.34 27.91
N ALA A 252 39.62 28.55 26.98
CA ALA A 252 40.96 28.70 26.43
C ALA A 252 41.14 30.08 25.72
N LYS A 253 40.08 30.56 25.01
CA LYS A 253 40.12 31.83 24.28
C LYS A 253 40.09 33.06 25.17
N PHE A 254 39.45 32.98 26.33
CA PHE A 254 39.27 34.07 27.28
C PHE A 254 40.16 33.97 28.54
N ASP A 255 41.05 32.97 28.60
CA ASP A 255 41.88 32.64 29.78
C ASP A 255 41.05 32.40 31.03
N LEU A 256 39.92 31.69 30.90
CA LEU A 256 38.99 31.36 31.96
C LEU A 256 38.84 29.85 32.15
N THR A 257 38.52 29.45 33.38
CA THR A 257 38.17 28.05 33.63
C THR A 257 36.78 27.72 33.02
N ARG A 258 36.56 26.49 32.61
CA ARG A 258 35.28 25.95 32.09
C ARG A 258 34.09 26.32 32.99
N GLU A 259 34.26 26.20 34.32
CA GLU A 259 33.22 26.51 35.29
C GLU A 259 32.91 28.01 35.33
N ARG A 260 33.93 28.86 35.18
CA ARG A 260 33.74 30.32 35.13
C ARG A 260 32.97 30.74 33.87
N VAL A 261 33.25 30.15 32.73
CA VAL A 261 32.48 30.37 31.48
C VAL A 261 31.03 29.94 31.67
N ARG A 262 30.76 28.76 32.30
CA ARG A 262 29.43 28.29 32.62
C ARG A 262 28.65 29.30 33.49
N GLN A 263 29.27 29.81 34.55
CA GLN A 263 28.67 30.81 35.44
C GLN A 263 28.30 32.11 34.71
N ILE A 264 29.20 32.62 33.85
CA ILE A 264 28.97 33.82 33.05
C ILE A 264 27.81 33.57 32.09
N LYS A 265 27.78 32.44 31.39
CA LYS A 265 26.68 32.05 30.49
C LYS A 265 25.34 32.03 31.21
N GLU A 266 25.25 31.36 32.37
CA GLU A 266 24.00 31.25 33.12
C GLU A 266 23.52 32.63 33.62
N LYS A 267 24.45 33.47 34.11
CA LYS A 267 24.14 34.81 34.54
C LYS A 267 23.62 35.68 33.39
N ALA A 268 24.23 35.59 32.23
CA ALA A 268 23.82 36.30 31.03
C ALA A 268 22.42 35.88 30.57
N ILE A 269 22.14 34.55 30.56
CA ILE A 269 20.83 34.05 30.22
C ILE A 269 19.74 34.49 31.22
N ARG A 270 20.03 34.49 32.52
CA ARG A 270 19.09 35.00 33.54
C ARG A 270 18.75 36.47 33.32
N ARG A 271 19.74 37.31 32.98
CA ARG A 271 19.51 38.70 32.63
C ARG A 271 18.61 38.90 31.41
N LEU A 272 18.84 38.09 30.34
CA LEU A 272 18.02 38.12 29.13
C LEU A 272 16.58 37.69 29.41
N LYS A 273 16.39 36.64 30.24
CA LYS A 273 15.03 36.15 30.60
C LYS A 273 14.22 37.24 31.35
N GLY A 274 14.86 38.08 32.18
CA GLY A 274 14.17 39.09 32.93
C GLY A 274 13.69 40.31 32.12
N GLN A 275 14.43 40.69 31.09
CA GLN A 275 14.22 41.96 30.42
C GLN A 275 13.39 41.92 29.13
N LYS A 276 13.44 40.86 28.31
CA LYS A 276 12.77 40.84 27.00
C LYS A 276 12.17 39.49 26.60
N SER A 277 11.86 38.63 27.53
CA SER A 277 11.33 37.28 27.18
C SER A 277 9.98 37.33 26.45
N ARG A 278 9.21 38.41 26.55
CA ARG A 278 7.89 38.50 25.86
C ARG A 278 8.04 38.65 24.35
N LEU A 279 8.94 39.51 23.85
CA LEU A 279 9.15 39.72 22.40
C LEU A 279 9.76 38.51 21.72
N LEU A 280 10.71 37.85 22.36
CA LEU A 280 11.31 36.62 21.79
C LEU A 280 10.35 35.42 21.83
N LYS A 281 9.41 35.40 22.77
CA LYS A 281 8.39 34.34 22.84
C LYS A 281 7.40 34.39 21.67
N THR A 282 7.12 35.55 21.10
CA THR A 282 6.20 35.64 19.93
C THR A 282 6.74 34.94 18.70
N TYR A 283 8.07 34.74 18.58
CA TYR A 283 8.69 34.01 17.49
C TYR A 283 8.73 32.48 17.71
N LEU A 284 8.46 32.00 18.93
CA LEU A 284 8.49 30.56 19.25
C LEU A 284 7.15 29.86 18.96
N GLY A 285 6.15 30.62 18.50
CA GLY A 285 4.81 30.08 18.38
C GLY A 285 4.23 29.71 19.74
N SER A 286 3.16 30.34 20.13
CA SER A 286 2.42 30.03 21.36
C SER A 286 1.80 28.67 21.30
#